data_1ae550cc033eb9f346dac283984ca94c
#
_entry.id   1ae550cc033eb9f346dac283984ca94c
#
_cell.length_a   1.000
_cell.length_b   1.000
_cell.length_c   1.000
_cell.angle_alpha   90.00
_cell.angle_beta   90.00
_cell.angle_gamma   90.00
#
_symmetry.space_group_name_H-M   'P 1'
#
loop_
_entity.id
_entity.type
_entity.pdbx_description
1 polymer ?
#
loop_
_entity_poly.entity_id
_entity_poly.type
_entity_poly.pdbx_seq_one_letter_code
_entity_poly.pdbx_strand_id
1 'polypeptide(L)'
;MPKVKKKIKKIKKEIKKKVKKEIKKPKVVEKPEKYYQAVGRRKTAIALVRLFTRRLQPVESQPLESDFLVNEKPLNVYFPNPESQQIALASLKKMKAEDRFRVISRVKGGGLLAQAEAIRHATARALVLFNPDYRKRLKRAGFLTRDPRMKERKKFGLKRARRAPQWQKR
;
A
#
# COMPACT_ATOMS: atom_id res chain seq x y z
N MET A 1 -8.13 62.65 -18.29
CA MET A 1 -7.77 61.34 -17.67
C MET A 1 -8.95 60.50 -17.14
N PRO A 2 -10.23 60.66 -17.56
CA PRO A 2 -11.34 59.86 -17.03
C PRO A 2 -11.54 58.50 -17.76
N LYS A 3 -11.08 58.31 -19.00
CA LYS A 3 -11.30 57.09 -19.81
C LYS A 3 -10.49 55.90 -19.31
N VAL A 4 -9.30 56.08 -18.73
CA VAL A 4 -8.45 55.00 -18.21
C VAL A 4 -9.02 54.39 -16.92
N LYS A 5 -9.56 55.23 -16.02
CA LYS A 5 -10.19 54.78 -14.75
C LYS A 5 -11.43 53.89 -14.99
N LYS A 6 -12.20 54.14 -16.05
CA LYS A 6 -13.37 53.29 -16.45
C LYS A 6 -12.93 51.91 -17.00
N LYS A 7 -11.84 51.85 -17.79
CA LYS A 7 -11.29 50.58 -18.29
C LYS A 7 -10.76 49.66 -17.14
N ILE A 8 -10.04 50.25 -16.20
CA ILE A 8 -9.52 49.49 -15.02
C ILE A 8 -10.66 48.91 -14.15
N LYS A 9 -11.75 49.69 -13.94
CA LYS A 9 -12.92 49.20 -13.22
C LYS A 9 -13.64 48.04 -13.96
N LYS A 10 -13.71 48.07 -15.28
CA LYS A 10 -14.30 46.97 -16.08
C LYS A 10 -13.45 45.68 -15.97
N ILE A 11 -12.13 45.80 -16.13
CA ILE A 11 -11.21 44.66 -16.02
C ILE A 11 -11.25 44.04 -14.61
N LYS A 12 -11.29 44.86 -13.55
CA LYS A 12 -11.43 44.34 -12.16
C LYS A 12 -12.76 43.63 -11.92
N LYS A 13 -13.84 44.07 -12.56
CA LYS A 13 -15.16 43.39 -12.47
C LYS A 13 -15.18 42.05 -13.22
N GLU A 14 -14.51 41.96 -14.37
CA GLU A 14 -14.41 40.72 -15.14
C GLU A 14 -13.53 39.69 -14.44
N ILE A 15 -12.39 40.11 -13.88
CA ILE A 15 -11.53 39.24 -13.08
C ILE A 15 -12.27 38.70 -11.85
N LYS A 16 -12.99 39.56 -11.12
CA LYS A 16 -13.83 39.11 -9.99
C LYS A 16 -14.95 38.14 -10.41
N LYS A 17 -15.55 38.31 -11.59
CA LYS A 17 -16.54 37.36 -12.12
C LYS A 17 -15.94 36.03 -12.56
N LYS A 18 -14.73 36.01 -13.15
CA LYS A 18 -14.00 34.79 -13.50
C LYS A 18 -13.58 34.01 -12.25
N VAL A 19 -12.97 34.69 -11.27
CA VAL A 19 -12.58 34.08 -9.98
C VAL A 19 -13.79 33.53 -9.20
N LYS A 20 -14.94 34.23 -9.19
CA LYS A 20 -16.17 33.70 -8.59
C LYS A 20 -16.79 32.51 -9.35
N LYS A 21 -16.59 32.39 -10.67
CA LYS A 21 -17.01 31.22 -11.45
C LYS A 21 -16.11 29.99 -11.23
N GLU A 22 -14.80 30.18 -11.02
CA GLU A 22 -13.88 29.09 -10.70
C GLU A 22 -14.09 28.55 -9.27
N ILE A 23 -14.42 29.41 -8.31
CA ILE A 23 -14.70 29.01 -6.92
C ILE A 23 -16.03 28.24 -6.80
N LYS A 24 -16.94 28.35 -7.77
CA LYS A 24 -18.26 27.69 -7.76
C LYS A 24 -18.31 26.34 -8.47
N LYS A 25 -17.19 25.76 -8.89
CA LYS A 25 -17.20 24.34 -9.28
C LYS A 25 -17.50 23.50 -8.05
N PRO A 26 -18.64 22.77 -7.99
CA PRO A 26 -18.91 21.94 -6.83
C PRO A 26 -17.76 20.96 -6.73
N LYS A 27 -17.09 20.92 -5.56
CA LYS A 27 -16.24 19.78 -5.23
C LYS A 27 -17.16 18.58 -5.34
N VAL A 28 -16.97 17.77 -6.38
CA VAL A 28 -17.61 16.46 -6.49
C VAL A 28 -17.21 15.74 -5.22
N VAL A 29 -18.15 15.61 -4.29
CA VAL A 29 -17.98 14.79 -3.11
C VAL A 29 -17.97 13.37 -3.64
N GLU A 30 -16.77 12.90 -3.99
CA GLU A 30 -16.55 11.52 -4.41
C GLU A 30 -17.08 10.64 -3.27
N LYS A 31 -18.11 9.85 -3.59
CA LYS A 31 -18.63 8.85 -2.64
C LYS A 31 -17.44 8.02 -2.19
N PRO A 32 -17.26 7.79 -0.88
CA PRO A 32 -16.11 7.04 -0.38
C PRO A 32 -16.04 5.69 -1.09
N GLU A 33 -14.94 5.46 -1.79
CA GLU A 33 -14.72 4.19 -2.49
C GLU A 33 -14.73 3.06 -1.48
N LYS A 34 -15.52 2.02 -1.75
CA LYS A 34 -15.55 0.81 -0.91
C LYS A 34 -14.20 0.13 -1.00
N TYR A 35 -13.60 -0.16 0.14
CA TYR A 35 -12.33 -0.87 0.24
C TYR A 35 -12.41 -2.03 1.23
N TYR A 36 -11.57 -3.03 1.02
CA TYR A 36 -11.39 -4.16 1.93
C TYR A 36 -10.07 -3.99 2.66
N GLN A 37 -10.11 -3.94 3.99
CA GLN A 37 -8.93 -3.66 4.80
C GLN A 37 -8.52 -4.89 5.59
N ALA A 38 -7.22 -5.20 5.58
CA ALA A 38 -6.66 -6.26 6.41
C ALA A 38 -5.24 -5.91 6.89
N VAL A 39 -4.86 -6.57 7.98
CA VAL A 39 -3.53 -6.43 8.59
C VAL A 39 -2.74 -7.71 8.38
N GLY A 40 -1.50 -7.59 7.93
CA GLY A 40 -0.51 -8.66 7.87
C GLY A 40 0.68 -8.38 8.78
N ARG A 41 1.30 -9.43 9.29
CA ARG A 41 2.45 -9.31 10.19
C ARG A 41 3.53 -10.33 9.82
N ARG A 42 4.80 -9.93 9.89
CA ARG A 42 5.95 -10.83 9.73
C ARG A 42 7.12 -10.28 10.54
N LYS A 43 7.72 -11.10 11.42
CA LYS A 43 8.70 -10.64 12.40
C LYS A 43 8.17 -9.41 13.16
N THR A 44 8.87 -8.29 13.09
CA THR A 44 8.46 -6.99 13.66
C THR A 44 7.71 -6.11 12.66
N ALA A 45 7.61 -6.51 11.39
CA ALA A 45 6.88 -5.76 10.36
C ALA A 45 5.37 -5.92 10.50
N ILE A 46 4.67 -4.80 10.39
CA ILE A 46 3.20 -4.72 10.38
C ILE A 46 2.79 -3.99 9.10
N ALA A 47 1.94 -4.60 8.31
CA ALA A 47 1.38 -4.01 7.09
C ALA A 47 -0.14 -3.88 7.22
N LEU A 48 -0.67 -2.70 6.96
CA LEU A 48 -2.08 -2.42 6.79
C LEU A 48 -2.34 -2.24 5.30
N VAL A 49 -3.16 -3.09 4.72
CA VAL A 49 -3.49 -3.06 3.29
C VAL A 49 -4.96 -2.70 3.10
N ARG A 50 -5.23 -1.81 2.17
CA ARG A 50 -6.55 -1.45 1.66
C ARG A 50 -6.62 -1.83 0.19
N LEU A 51 -7.55 -2.70 -0.16
CA LEU A 51 -7.87 -3.10 -1.54
C LEU A 51 -9.08 -2.31 -2.02
N PHE A 52 -8.90 -1.52 -3.04
CA PHE A 52 -9.97 -0.81 -3.75
C PHE A 52 -10.31 -1.60 -5.02
N THR A 53 -11.58 -1.87 -5.24
CA THR A 53 -12.03 -2.49 -6.50
C THR A 53 -11.94 -1.47 -7.61
N ARG A 54 -11.17 -1.78 -8.64
CA ARG A 54 -11.13 -0.94 -9.84
C ARG A 54 -12.45 -1.11 -10.59
N ARG A 55 -13.18 -0.03 -10.77
CA ARG A 55 -14.24 -0.02 -11.77
C ARG A 55 -13.56 -0.11 -13.13
N LEU A 56 -13.94 -1.11 -13.92
CA LEU A 56 -13.53 -1.26 -15.31
C LEU A 56 -14.11 -0.09 -16.12
N GLN A 57 -13.55 1.08 -15.97
CA GLN A 57 -13.72 2.12 -16.97
C GLN A 57 -12.58 1.94 -17.98
N PRO A 58 -12.86 1.97 -19.28
CA PRO A 58 -11.83 1.97 -20.30
C PRO A 58 -11.15 3.35 -20.32
N VAL A 59 -10.41 3.67 -19.27
CA VAL A 59 -9.52 4.81 -19.26
C VAL A 59 -8.14 4.26 -19.49
N GLU A 60 -7.58 4.71 -20.60
CA GLU A 60 -6.23 4.51 -21.10
C GLU A 60 -5.23 4.12 -20.01
N SER A 61 -4.75 2.91 -20.18
CA SER A 61 -3.52 2.31 -19.67
C SER A 61 -2.57 3.24 -18.90
N GLN A 62 -2.86 3.53 -17.65
CA GLN A 62 -1.79 3.87 -16.72
C GLN A 62 -1.09 2.57 -16.31
N PRO A 63 0.25 2.53 -16.34
CA PRO A 63 0.99 1.31 -16.04
C PRO A 63 0.62 0.78 -14.64
N LEU A 64 0.51 -0.54 -14.51
CA LEU A 64 0.24 -1.30 -13.29
C LEU A 64 1.07 -0.88 -12.05
N GLU A 65 2.18 -0.22 -12.29
CA GLU A 65 3.10 0.28 -11.27
C GLU A 65 2.49 1.37 -10.36
N SER A 66 1.55 2.15 -10.87
CA SER A 66 0.87 3.21 -10.11
C SER A 66 -0.28 2.70 -9.23
N ASP A 67 -0.75 1.49 -9.48
CA ASP A 67 -1.89 0.92 -8.75
C ASP A 67 -1.49 0.24 -7.44
N PHE A 68 -0.19 0.02 -7.20
CA PHE A 68 0.33 -0.54 -5.95
C PHE A 68 1.20 0.47 -5.21
N LEU A 69 0.64 1.08 -4.19
CA LEU A 69 1.32 2.08 -3.36
C LEU A 69 1.73 1.51 -2.00
N VAL A 70 2.97 1.75 -1.61
CA VAL A 70 3.51 1.40 -0.29
C VAL A 70 4.04 2.67 0.37
N ASN A 71 3.44 3.08 1.49
CA ASN A 71 3.79 4.34 2.17
C ASN A 71 3.85 5.53 1.19
N GLU A 72 2.81 5.66 0.35
CA GLU A 72 2.65 6.73 -0.65
C GLU A 72 3.65 6.68 -1.83
N LYS A 73 4.53 5.68 -1.87
CA LYS A 73 5.49 5.45 -2.97
C LYS A 73 5.04 4.27 -3.82
N PRO A 74 5.29 4.27 -5.13
CA PRO A 74 5.05 3.10 -5.97
C PRO A 74 5.92 1.92 -5.53
N LEU A 75 5.41 0.70 -5.77
CA LEU A 75 6.03 -0.55 -5.33
C LEU A 75 7.51 -0.65 -5.72
N ASN A 76 7.86 -0.29 -6.97
CA ASN A 76 9.20 -0.40 -7.52
C ASN A 76 10.20 0.55 -6.83
N VAL A 77 9.73 1.73 -6.45
CA VAL A 77 10.56 2.72 -5.74
C VAL A 77 10.76 2.32 -4.28
N TYR A 78 9.74 1.73 -3.66
CA TYR A 78 9.82 1.31 -2.27
C TYR A 78 10.64 0.03 -2.08
N PHE A 79 10.48 -0.96 -2.97
CA PHE A 79 11.24 -2.20 -2.99
C PHE A 79 12.18 -2.24 -4.21
N PRO A 80 13.46 -1.85 -4.06
CA PRO A 80 14.41 -1.88 -5.17
C PRO A 80 14.74 -3.33 -5.61
N ASN A 81 14.62 -4.30 -4.70
CA ASN A 81 14.89 -5.71 -5.00
C ASN A 81 13.67 -6.38 -5.67
N PRO A 82 13.83 -6.96 -6.89
CA PRO A 82 12.75 -7.64 -7.60
C PRO A 82 12.14 -8.82 -6.83
N GLU A 83 12.90 -9.53 -6.01
CA GLU A 83 12.36 -10.59 -5.16
C GLU A 83 11.31 -10.07 -4.18
N SER A 84 11.59 -8.91 -3.52
CA SER A 84 10.66 -8.30 -2.59
C SER A 84 9.38 -7.83 -3.29
N GLN A 85 9.49 -7.32 -4.52
CA GLN A 85 8.34 -6.95 -5.35
C GLN A 85 7.48 -8.16 -5.68
N GLN A 86 8.11 -9.26 -6.14
CA GLN A 86 7.41 -10.50 -6.46
C GLN A 86 6.70 -11.08 -5.24
N ILE A 87 7.34 -11.08 -4.07
CA ILE A 87 6.74 -11.53 -2.82
C ILE A 87 5.50 -10.69 -2.47
N ALA A 88 5.58 -9.37 -2.56
CA ALA A 88 4.46 -8.49 -2.26
C ALA A 88 3.26 -8.73 -3.20
N LEU A 89 3.52 -8.97 -4.49
CA LEU A 89 2.51 -9.23 -5.52
C LEU A 89 2.00 -10.68 -5.53
N ALA A 90 2.69 -11.63 -4.88
CA ALA A 90 2.43 -13.07 -5.01
C ALA A 90 0.97 -13.46 -4.73
N SER A 91 0.28 -12.78 -3.79
CA SER A 91 -1.12 -13.07 -3.48
C SER A 91 -2.07 -12.68 -4.62
N LEU A 92 -1.84 -11.53 -5.26
CA LEU A 92 -2.62 -11.05 -6.41
C LEU A 92 -2.35 -11.92 -7.64
N LYS A 93 -1.07 -12.22 -7.93
CA LYS A 93 -0.64 -13.10 -9.04
C LYS A 93 -1.30 -14.48 -8.93
N LYS A 94 -1.29 -15.09 -7.74
CA LYS A 94 -1.90 -16.40 -7.51
C LYS A 94 -3.39 -16.44 -7.83
N MET A 95 -4.08 -15.30 -7.63
CA MET A 95 -5.51 -15.18 -7.90
C MET A 95 -5.83 -14.59 -9.26
N LYS A 96 -4.81 -14.23 -10.06
CA LYS A 96 -4.96 -13.54 -11.36
C LYS A 96 -5.85 -12.29 -11.22
N ALA A 97 -5.57 -11.49 -10.21
CA ALA A 97 -6.42 -10.37 -9.80
C ALA A 97 -5.63 -9.03 -9.74
N GLU A 98 -4.52 -8.94 -10.46
CA GLU A 98 -3.65 -7.75 -10.48
C GLU A 98 -4.40 -6.54 -11.05
N ASP A 99 -5.10 -6.72 -12.16
CA ASP A 99 -5.80 -5.65 -12.86
C ASP A 99 -7.12 -5.22 -12.19
N ARG A 100 -7.60 -6.02 -11.22
CA ARG A 100 -8.90 -5.80 -10.56
C ARG A 100 -8.82 -4.86 -9.37
N PHE A 101 -7.64 -4.69 -8.79
CA PHE A 101 -7.50 -4.00 -7.52
C PHE A 101 -6.40 -2.94 -7.56
N ARG A 102 -6.72 -1.78 -7.01
CA ARG A 102 -5.74 -0.82 -6.56
C ARG A 102 -5.40 -1.11 -5.11
N VAL A 103 -4.11 -1.18 -4.79
CA VAL A 103 -3.60 -1.55 -3.46
C VAL A 103 -2.92 -0.36 -2.81
N ILE A 104 -3.39 0.03 -1.66
CA ILE A 104 -2.71 1.03 -0.83
C ILE A 104 -2.28 0.35 0.45
N SER A 105 -0.98 0.34 0.73
CA SER A 105 -0.42 -0.28 1.93
C SER A 105 0.35 0.71 2.78
N ARG A 106 0.16 0.62 4.09
CA ARG A 106 0.97 1.32 5.10
C ARG A 106 1.74 0.28 5.88
N VAL A 107 3.06 0.44 5.92
CA VAL A 107 3.96 -0.54 6.55
C VAL A 107 4.84 0.14 7.58
N LYS A 108 5.02 -0.54 8.74
CA LYS A 108 5.89 -0.09 9.82
C LYS A 108 6.73 -1.24 10.36
N GLY A 109 7.97 -0.94 10.74
CA GLY A 109 8.90 -1.87 11.39
C GLY A 109 9.47 -2.95 10.48
N GLY A 110 10.42 -3.70 10.99
CA GLY A 110 11.10 -4.77 10.26
C GLY A 110 11.99 -4.32 9.11
N GLY A 111 12.55 -5.28 8.39
CA GLY A 111 13.32 -5.04 7.16
C GLY A 111 12.48 -5.23 5.90
N LEU A 112 12.98 -4.80 4.75
CA LEU A 112 12.27 -4.79 3.46
C LEU A 112 11.62 -6.15 3.11
N LEU A 113 12.36 -7.26 3.27
CA LEU A 113 11.83 -8.59 3.01
C LEU A 113 10.64 -8.94 3.94
N ALA A 114 10.77 -8.64 5.25
CA ALA A 114 9.70 -8.90 6.20
C ALA A 114 8.46 -8.01 5.94
N GLN A 115 8.68 -6.79 5.45
CA GLN A 115 7.61 -5.90 5.03
C GLN A 115 6.86 -6.44 3.80
N ALA A 116 7.59 -6.94 2.79
CA ALA A 116 7.01 -7.56 1.61
C ALA A 116 6.17 -8.80 1.97
N GLU A 117 6.68 -9.67 2.87
CA GLU A 117 5.93 -10.82 3.38
C GLU A 117 4.69 -10.40 4.20
N ALA A 118 4.79 -9.32 4.99
CA ALA A 118 3.67 -8.79 5.74
C ALA A 118 2.58 -8.22 4.80
N ILE A 119 2.98 -7.54 3.72
CA ILE A 119 2.06 -7.08 2.66
C ILE A 119 1.38 -8.28 1.99
N ARG A 120 2.12 -9.31 1.59
CA ARG A 120 1.56 -10.53 1.00
C ARG A 120 0.50 -11.15 1.89
N HIS A 121 0.78 -11.28 3.18
CA HIS A 121 -0.17 -11.82 4.16
C HIS A 121 -1.41 -10.93 4.31
N ALA A 122 -1.24 -9.59 4.39
CA ALA A 122 -2.35 -8.66 4.47
C ALA A 122 -3.23 -8.69 3.21
N THR A 123 -2.62 -8.68 2.03
CA THR A 123 -3.32 -8.76 0.74
C THR A 123 -4.12 -10.06 0.61
N ALA A 124 -3.52 -11.20 1.01
CA ALA A 124 -4.24 -12.48 1.02
C ALA A 124 -5.49 -12.44 1.92
N ARG A 125 -5.39 -11.85 3.11
CA ARG A 125 -6.52 -11.69 4.02
C ARG A 125 -7.60 -10.76 3.47
N ALA A 126 -7.20 -9.66 2.83
CA ALA A 126 -8.12 -8.71 2.22
C ALA A 126 -8.86 -9.33 1.02
N LEU A 127 -8.19 -10.17 0.21
CA LEU A 127 -8.81 -10.93 -0.88
C LEU A 127 -9.86 -11.92 -0.37
N VAL A 128 -9.64 -12.55 0.79
CA VAL A 128 -10.63 -13.44 1.41
C VAL A 128 -11.85 -12.66 1.91
N LEU A 129 -11.68 -11.42 2.36
CA LEU A 129 -12.81 -10.55 2.73
C LEU A 129 -13.63 -10.13 1.50
N PHE A 130 -12.98 -9.98 0.34
CA PHE A 130 -13.65 -9.68 -0.92
C PHE A 130 -14.44 -10.88 -1.43
N ASN A 131 -13.81 -12.06 -1.51
CA ASN A 131 -14.44 -13.32 -1.91
C ASN A 131 -13.96 -14.50 -1.05
N PRO A 132 -14.85 -15.14 -0.28
CA PRO A 132 -14.51 -16.30 0.58
C PRO A 132 -13.93 -17.49 -0.18
N ASP A 133 -14.31 -17.70 -1.46
CA ASP A 133 -13.83 -18.82 -2.29
C ASP A 133 -12.31 -18.81 -2.49
N TYR A 134 -11.71 -17.64 -2.44
CA TYR A 134 -10.24 -17.48 -2.56
C TYR A 134 -9.50 -18.12 -1.39
N ARG A 135 -10.17 -18.35 -0.25
CA ARG A 135 -9.58 -18.93 0.95
C ARG A 135 -8.91 -20.26 0.68
N LYS A 136 -9.55 -21.17 -0.05
CA LYS A 136 -9.01 -22.52 -0.32
C LYS A 136 -7.67 -22.44 -1.08
N ARG A 137 -7.61 -21.63 -2.14
CA ARG A 137 -6.42 -21.44 -2.98
C ARG A 137 -5.29 -20.73 -2.23
N LEU A 138 -5.60 -19.66 -1.49
CA LEU A 138 -4.63 -18.89 -0.71
C LEU A 138 -4.09 -19.68 0.50
N LYS A 139 -4.91 -20.52 1.14
CA LYS A 139 -4.47 -21.42 2.23
C LYS A 139 -3.52 -22.48 1.71
N ARG A 140 -3.82 -23.11 0.57
CA ARG A 140 -2.95 -24.10 -0.09
C ARG A 140 -1.60 -23.49 -0.50
N ALA A 141 -1.56 -22.21 -0.89
CA ALA A 141 -0.34 -21.48 -1.18
C ALA A 141 0.44 -21.01 0.07
N GLY A 142 -0.09 -21.21 1.27
CA GLY A 142 0.54 -20.79 2.54
C GLY A 142 0.48 -19.30 2.83
N PHE A 143 -0.28 -18.51 2.06
CA PHE A 143 -0.30 -17.03 2.19
C PHE A 143 -1.19 -16.52 3.33
N LEU A 144 -2.06 -17.36 3.88
CA LEU A 144 -2.93 -17.01 5.02
C LEU A 144 -2.32 -17.36 6.38
N THR A 145 -1.29 -18.21 6.41
CA THR A 145 -0.63 -18.60 7.65
C THR A 145 0.42 -17.55 8.02
N ARG A 146 0.34 -17.05 9.25
CA ARG A 146 1.37 -16.17 9.79
C ARG A 146 2.55 -17.02 10.25
N ASP A 147 3.76 -16.72 9.79
CA ASP A 147 4.99 -17.26 10.35
C ASP A 147 5.38 -16.46 11.61
N PRO A 148 5.37 -17.07 12.83
CA PRO A 148 5.68 -16.40 14.07
C PRO A 148 7.18 -16.28 14.34
N ARG A 149 8.05 -16.91 13.54
CA ARG A 149 9.49 -16.97 13.79
C ARG A 149 10.11 -15.59 13.83
N MET A 150 10.79 -15.29 14.94
CA MET A 150 11.55 -14.07 15.18
C MET A 150 12.93 -14.43 15.72
N LYS A 151 13.90 -13.53 15.57
CA LYS A 151 15.23 -13.74 16.17
C LYS A 151 15.11 -13.68 17.68
N GLU A 152 15.57 -14.74 18.34
CA GLU A 152 15.60 -14.83 19.80
C GLU A 152 16.57 -13.80 20.38
N ARG A 153 16.17 -13.14 21.46
CA ARG A 153 16.96 -12.14 22.16
C ARG A 153 18.21 -12.78 22.80
N LYS A 154 19.37 -12.15 22.66
CA LYS A 154 20.58 -12.52 23.41
C LYS A 154 20.29 -12.44 24.92
N LYS A 155 20.68 -13.47 25.68
CA LYS A 155 20.56 -13.53 27.13
C LYS A 155 21.84 -13.13 27.81
N PHE A 156 21.74 -12.64 29.03
CA PHE A 156 22.88 -12.34 29.84
C PHE A 156 23.68 -13.63 30.09
N GLY A 157 25.02 -13.52 30.16
CA GLY A 157 25.95 -14.66 30.38
C GLY A 157 26.19 -15.53 29.13
N LEU A 158 25.44 -15.37 28.03
CA LEU A 158 25.63 -16.11 26.78
C LEU A 158 26.26 -15.25 25.68
N LYS A 159 27.01 -15.87 24.74
CA LYS A 159 27.53 -15.18 23.54
C LYS A 159 26.45 -14.87 22.51
N ARG A 160 25.44 -15.76 22.38
CA ARG A 160 24.24 -15.59 21.55
C ARG A 160 23.00 -15.91 22.38
N ALA A 161 21.86 -16.13 21.74
CA ALA A 161 20.62 -16.44 22.44
C ALA A 161 20.72 -17.70 23.33
N ARG A 162 21.47 -18.71 22.87
CA ARG A 162 21.63 -20.01 23.56
C ARG A 162 23.09 -20.48 23.66
N ARG A 163 24.06 -19.82 23.00
CA ARG A 163 25.47 -20.23 22.98
C ARG A 163 26.17 -19.70 24.19
N ALA A 164 26.67 -20.62 25.02
CA ALA A 164 27.53 -20.29 26.16
C ALA A 164 28.95 -19.83 25.72
N PRO A 165 29.69 -19.07 26.53
CA PRO A 165 31.12 -18.84 26.39
C PRO A 165 31.87 -20.14 26.64
N GLN A 166 33.04 -20.27 26.05
CA GLN A 166 33.97 -21.34 26.39
C GLN A 166 34.75 -20.94 27.63
N TRP A 167 34.69 -21.73 28.69
CA TRP A 167 35.31 -21.44 29.96
C TRP A 167 36.80 -21.76 29.97
N GLN A 168 37.17 -22.88 29.38
CA GLN A 168 38.58 -23.31 29.32
C GLN A 168 38.91 -23.82 27.93
N LYS A 169 40.10 -23.51 27.47
CA LYS A 169 40.74 -24.10 26.32
C LYS A 169 41.64 -25.23 26.82
N ARG A 170 41.28 -26.45 26.54
CA ARG A 170 42.14 -27.60 26.75
C ARG A 170 43.09 -27.72 25.55
#